data_66508c0d59914ea2c68ba76efc4e668f
#
_entry.id   66508c0d59914ea2c68ba76efc4e668f
#
_cell.length_a   1.000
_cell.length_b   1.000
_cell.length_c   1.000
_cell.angle_alpha   90.00
_cell.angle_beta   90.00
_cell.angle_gamma   90.00
#
_symmetry.space_group_name_H-M   'P 1'
#
loop_
_entity.id
_entity.type
_entity.pdbx_description
1 polymer ?
#
loop_
_entity_poly.entity_id
_entity_poly.type
_entity_poly.pdbx_seq_one_letter_code
_entity_poly.pdbx_strand_id
1 'polypeptide(L)'
;MLVFDSASDPSESGTTTFLLSPAHSGGRRAGVLLNEKADFDLARRVRGPVGAPIGEVFSFLSGLYFRGKLAYAARFARPGDDVQVITTDRGLLPIETRITADDLRSFSELAIDIQDRRYRESLERDLLEVTADRIVFLGSIATRKYLGILFDILEERLWYPAAFVGLGDMSRGAMLLSAVRTGRELEYLPASRLPSEVRRGHRHA
;
A
#
# COMPACT_ATOMS: atom_id res chain seq x y z
N MET A 1 -47.52 -7.86 -11.15
CA MET A 1 -46.34 -8.46 -10.48
C MET A 1 -45.14 -7.97 -11.22
N LEU A 2 -44.59 -6.81 -10.80
CA LEU A 2 -43.42 -6.20 -11.43
C LEU A 2 -42.19 -6.91 -10.87
N VAL A 3 -41.48 -7.62 -11.73
CA VAL A 3 -40.16 -8.21 -11.46
C VAL A 3 -39.19 -7.05 -11.48
N PHE A 4 -38.66 -6.66 -10.32
CA PHE A 4 -37.49 -5.77 -10.25
C PHE A 4 -36.30 -6.59 -10.71
N ASP A 5 -35.88 -6.30 -11.93
CA ASP A 5 -34.59 -6.71 -12.46
C ASP A 5 -33.51 -6.06 -11.59
N SER A 6 -32.81 -6.87 -10.81
CA SER A 6 -31.67 -6.40 -10.03
C SER A 6 -30.55 -6.10 -11.03
N ALA A 7 -30.46 -4.82 -11.42
CA ALA A 7 -29.30 -4.33 -12.13
C ALA A 7 -28.07 -4.63 -11.25
N SER A 8 -27.27 -5.61 -11.65
CA SER A 8 -25.96 -5.86 -11.09
C SER A 8 -25.17 -4.55 -11.17
N ASP A 9 -24.68 -4.09 -10.02
CA ASP A 9 -23.86 -2.90 -9.93
C ASP A 9 -22.63 -3.09 -10.85
N PRO A 10 -22.40 -2.21 -11.84
CA PRO A 10 -21.26 -2.33 -12.75
C PRO A 10 -19.89 -2.30 -12.05
N SER A 11 -19.87 -2.04 -10.73
CA SER A 11 -18.66 -2.07 -9.90
C SER A 11 -18.16 -3.49 -9.57
N GLU A 12 -18.91 -4.55 -9.85
CA GLU A 12 -18.55 -5.94 -9.49
C GLU A 12 -17.69 -6.68 -10.53
N SER A 13 -17.53 -6.17 -11.75
CA SER A 13 -16.86 -6.91 -12.85
C SER A 13 -15.42 -6.48 -13.13
N GLY A 14 -14.91 -5.42 -12.51
CA GLY A 14 -13.55 -4.91 -12.73
C GLY A 14 -12.51 -5.50 -11.78
N THR A 15 -11.24 -5.48 -12.20
CA THR A 15 -10.09 -5.87 -11.37
C THR A 15 -9.68 -4.76 -10.41
N THR A 16 -9.22 -5.16 -9.22
CA THR A 16 -8.75 -4.23 -8.17
C THR A 16 -7.28 -4.48 -7.86
N THR A 17 -6.49 -3.40 -7.76
CA THR A 17 -5.18 -3.45 -7.12
C THR A 17 -5.28 -2.81 -5.73
N PHE A 18 -4.96 -3.58 -4.69
CA PHE A 18 -4.73 -3.04 -3.36
C PHE A 18 -3.32 -2.49 -3.27
N LEU A 19 -3.21 -1.17 -3.13
CA LEU A 19 -1.93 -0.49 -3.06
C LEU A 19 -1.60 -0.11 -1.61
N LEU A 20 -0.55 -0.71 -1.06
CA LEU A 20 -0.13 -0.53 0.32
C LEU A 20 0.96 0.53 0.43
N SER A 21 0.80 1.52 1.32
CA SER A 21 1.94 2.38 1.69
C SER A 21 2.97 1.56 2.47
N PRO A 22 4.29 1.85 2.32
CA PRO A 22 5.36 1.05 2.91
C PRO A 22 5.40 1.13 4.45
N ALA A 23 6.21 0.24 5.04
CA ALA A 23 6.71 0.40 6.40
C ALA A 23 7.97 1.29 6.42
N HIS A 24 8.27 1.88 7.57
CA HIS A 24 9.50 2.64 7.75
C HIS A 24 10.72 1.70 7.84
N SER A 25 11.57 1.72 6.81
CA SER A 25 12.69 0.79 6.65
C SER A 25 13.94 1.16 7.47
N GLY A 26 14.07 2.41 7.93
CA GLY A 26 15.20 2.89 8.75
C GLY A 26 14.96 2.85 10.28
N GLY A 27 13.87 2.21 10.74
CA GLY A 27 13.50 2.23 12.14
C GLY A 27 14.19 1.14 12.99
N ARG A 28 13.96 1.20 14.31
CA ARG A 28 14.54 0.24 15.28
C ARG A 28 14.33 -1.22 14.91
N ARG A 29 13.15 -1.57 14.37
CA ARG A 29 12.86 -2.96 13.97
C ARG A 29 13.66 -3.41 12.76
N ALA A 30 13.98 -2.52 11.83
CA ALA A 30 14.89 -2.83 10.73
C ALA A 30 16.29 -3.17 11.28
N GLY A 31 16.80 -2.39 12.24
CA GLY A 31 18.05 -2.72 12.93
C GLY A 31 18.05 -4.10 13.60
N VAL A 32 16.90 -4.56 14.12
CA VAL A 32 16.78 -5.93 14.66
C VAL A 32 16.91 -6.98 13.55
N LEU A 33 16.27 -6.80 12.40
CA LEU A 33 16.40 -7.75 11.26
C LEU A 33 17.82 -7.81 10.70
N LEU A 34 18.50 -6.66 10.66
CA LEU A 34 19.85 -6.52 10.10
C LEU A 34 20.96 -6.94 11.07
N ASN A 35 20.63 -7.13 12.37
CA ASN A 35 21.59 -7.52 13.37
C ASN A 35 22.06 -8.97 13.15
N GLU A 36 23.36 -9.15 12.98
CA GLU A 36 24.00 -10.47 12.78
C GLU A 36 23.71 -11.46 13.91
N LYS A 37 23.52 -10.96 15.14
CA LYS A 37 23.21 -11.77 16.33
C LYS A 37 21.74 -12.18 16.43
N ALA A 38 20.86 -11.62 15.58
CA ALA A 38 19.44 -11.99 15.59
C ALA A 38 19.26 -13.37 14.94
N ASP A 39 18.82 -14.35 15.72
CA ASP A 39 18.72 -15.76 15.30
C ASP A 39 17.27 -16.27 15.21
N PHE A 40 16.32 -15.43 14.84
CA PHE A 40 14.98 -15.86 14.50
C PHE A 40 14.79 -15.99 12.97
N ASP A 41 13.83 -16.79 12.55
CA ASP A 41 13.67 -17.23 11.16
C ASP A 41 13.66 -16.09 10.16
N LEU A 42 12.82 -15.05 10.36
CA LEU A 42 12.73 -13.93 9.42
C LEU A 42 14.08 -13.19 9.27
N ALA A 43 14.81 -12.97 10.37
CA ALA A 43 16.12 -12.30 10.32
C ALA A 43 17.15 -13.13 9.53
N ARG A 44 17.17 -14.47 9.72
CA ARG A 44 18.03 -15.37 8.94
C ARG A 44 17.69 -15.33 7.46
N ARG A 45 16.40 -15.39 7.10
CA ARG A 45 15.95 -15.34 5.69
C ARG A 45 16.29 -14.02 5.04
N VAL A 46 16.04 -12.88 5.68
CA VAL A 46 16.36 -11.54 5.15
C VAL A 46 17.86 -11.38 4.91
N ARG A 47 18.71 -11.90 5.79
CA ARG A 47 20.18 -11.86 5.63
C ARG A 47 20.72 -12.92 4.68
N GLY A 48 19.94 -13.93 4.37
CA GLY A 48 20.30 -14.96 3.40
C GLY A 48 20.13 -14.48 1.96
N PRO A 49 20.72 -15.21 1.00
CA PRO A 49 20.74 -14.80 -0.42
C PRO A 49 19.35 -14.84 -1.09
N VAL A 50 18.42 -15.60 -0.56
CA VAL A 50 17.07 -15.75 -1.13
C VAL A 50 16.14 -14.65 -0.62
N GLY A 51 16.42 -14.06 0.54
CA GLY A 51 15.55 -13.05 1.16
C GLY A 51 14.24 -13.59 1.73
N ALA A 52 13.33 -12.67 2.07
CA ALA A 52 11.98 -12.96 2.55
C ALA A 52 10.94 -12.07 1.84
N PRO A 53 9.66 -12.49 1.74
CA PRO A 53 8.62 -11.67 1.11
C PRO A 53 8.53 -10.27 1.73
N ILE A 54 8.44 -9.23 0.90
CA ILE A 54 8.37 -7.83 1.38
C ILE A 54 7.16 -7.60 2.29
N GLY A 55 6.04 -8.27 2.01
CA GLY A 55 4.86 -8.23 2.86
C GLY A 55 5.12 -8.69 4.29
N GLU A 56 5.90 -9.78 4.46
CA GLU A 56 6.29 -10.31 5.76
C GLU A 56 7.29 -9.36 6.47
N VAL A 57 8.30 -8.90 5.75
CA VAL A 57 9.30 -7.96 6.27
C VAL A 57 8.63 -6.67 6.74
N PHE A 58 7.78 -6.06 5.92
CA PHE A 58 7.11 -4.82 6.28
C PHE A 58 6.07 -5.00 7.40
N SER A 59 5.46 -6.17 7.51
CA SER A 59 4.61 -6.53 8.65
C SER A 59 5.39 -6.56 9.97
N PHE A 60 6.61 -7.07 9.94
CA PHE A 60 7.51 -7.03 11.10
C PHE A 60 7.92 -5.58 11.42
N LEU A 61 8.29 -4.77 10.43
CA LEU A 61 8.76 -3.40 10.62
C LEU A 61 7.70 -2.48 11.22
N SER A 62 6.51 -2.47 10.65
CA SER A 62 5.44 -1.54 11.03
C SER A 62 4.53 -2.06 12.15
N GLY A 63 4.48 -3.37 12.36
CA GLY A 63 3.57 -3.98 13.32
C GLY A 63 2.10 -3.86 12.91
N LEU A 64 1.27 -3.22 13.73
CA LEU A 64 -0.19 -3.29 13.59
C LEU A 64 -0.70 -2.78 12.24
N TYR A 65 -0.22 -1.62 11.80
CA TYR A 65 -0.79 -0.97 10.61
C TYR A 65 -0.49 -1.74 9.33
N PHE A 66 0.77 -2.12 9.09
CA PHE A 66 1.10 -2.87 7.86
C PHE A 66 0.49 -4.27 7.88
N ARG A 67 0.50 -4.96 9.02
CA ARG A 67 -0.21 -6.25 9.17
C ARG A 67 -1.70 -6.11 8.88
N GLY A 68 -2.32 -5.01 9.34
CA GLY A 68 -3.71 -4.73 9.05
C GLY A 68 -3.97 -4.57 7.54
N LYS A 69 -3.14 -3.80 6.85
CA LYS A 69 -3.22 -3.61 5.39
C LYS A 69 -3.07 -4.93 4.64
N LEU A 70 -2.04 -5.69 4.97
CA LEU A 70 -1.75 -6.97 4.32
C LEU A 70 -2.88 -7.98 4.55
N ALA A 71 -3.33 -8.14 5.79
CA ALA A 71 -4.41 -9.05 6.13
C ALA A 71 -5.73 -8.65 5.46
N TYR A 72 -5.99 -7.34 5.37
CA TYR A 72 -7.17 -6.81 4.71
C TYR A 72 -7.15 -7.09 3.21
N ALA A 73 -6.07 -6.74 2.53
CA ALA A 73 -5.91 -7.02 1.11
C ALA A 73 -6.05 -8.53 0.82
N ALA A 74 -5.35 -9.38 1.57
CA ALA A 74 -5.44 -10.84 1.43
C ALA A 74 -6.86 -11.40 1.68
N ARG A 75 -7.66 -10.74 2.54
CA ARG A 75 -9.03 -11.20 2.83
C ARG A 75 -10.05 -10.79 1.78
N PHE A 76 -9.87 -9.62 1.17
CA PHE A 76 -10.86 -9.02 0.28
C PHE A 76 -10.43 -8.98 -1.19
N ALA A 77 -9.18 -9.29 -1.52
CA ALA A 77 -8.77 -9.51 -2.91
C ALA A 77 -9.53 -10.71 -3.50
N ARG A 78 -10.05 -10.53 -4.70
CA ARG A 78 -10.78 -11.54 -5.49
C ARG A 78 -9.82 -12.19 -6.49
N PRO A 79 -10.18 -13.32 -7.10
CA PRO A 79 -9.41 -13.87 -8.22
C PRO A 79 -9.23 -12.83 -9.33
N GLY A 80 -7.99 -12.54 -9.71
CA GLY A 80 -7.65 -11.50 -10.69
C GLY A 80 -7.25 -10.16 -10.09
N ASP A 81 -7.49 -9.92 -8.80
CA ASP A 81 -6.99 -8.75 -8.08
C ASP A 81 -5.52 -8.90 -7.73
N ASP A 82 -4.84 -7.76 -7.54
CA ASP A 82 -3.41 -7.70 -7.21
C ASP A 82 -3.18 -6.94 -5.89
N VAL A 83 -2.08 -7.25 -5.21
CA VAL A 83 -1.67 -6.59 -3.99
C VAL A 83 -0.22 -6.13 -4.12
N GLN A 84 -0.02 -4.82 -4.15
CA GLN A 84 1.28 -4.22 -4.32
C GLN A 84 1.63 -3.27 -3.18
N VAL A 85 2.91 -3.09 -2.94
CA VAL A 85 3.43 -2.15 -1.95
C VAL A 85 4.33 -1.12 -2.61
N ILE A 86 4.16 0.14 -2.24
CA ILE A 86 5.06 1.23 -2.63
C ILE A 86 6.41 1.02 -1.92
N THR A 87 7.50 1.18 -2.66
CA THR A 87 8.86 1.21 -2.11
C THR A 87 9.49 2.58 -2.31
N THR A 88 10.63 2.82 -1.67
CA THR A 88 11.30 4.13 -1.73
C THR A 88 12.15 4.31 -2.98
N ASP A 89 12.65 3.22 -3.58
CA ASP A 89 13.62 3.28 -4.69
C ASP A 89 13.26 2.41 -5.91
N ARG A 90 12.25 1.51 -5.79
CA ARG A 90 11.88 0.54 -6.84
C ARG A 90 10.43 0.65 -7.31
N GLY A 91 9.73 1.73 -6.97
CA GLY A 91 8.33 1.91 -7.36
C GLY A 91 7.41 0.92 -6.64
N LEU A 92 6.66 0.13 -7.39
CA LEU A 92 5.71 -0.85 -6.89
C LEU A 92 6.30 -2.26 -6.91
N LEU A 93 6.12 -3.00 -5.83
CA LEU A 93 6.47 -4.41 -5.77
C LEU A 93 5.27 -5.25 -5.32
N PRO A 94 5.00 -6.40 -5.96
CA PRO A 94 4.10 -7.41 -5.43
C PRO A 94 4.52 -7.80 -4.01
N ILE A 95 3.57 -8.01 -3.11
CA ILE A 95 3.85 -8.30 -1.68
C ILE A 95 4.64 -9.59 -1.46
N GLU A 96 4.64 -10.51 -2.44
CA GLU A 96 5.41 -11.76 -2.41
C GLU A 96 6.85 -11.58 -2.90
N THR A 97 7.21 -10.41 -3.44
CA THR A 97 8.58 -10.13 -3.89
C THR A 97 9.55 -10.31 -2.73
N ARG A 98 10.57 -11.14 -2.96
CA ARG A 98 11.57 -11.41 -1.93
C ARG A 98 12.60 -10.31 -1.90
N ILE A 99 12.87 -9.81 -0.70
CA ILE A 99 13.85 -8.77 -0.43
C ILE A 99 14.90 -9.26 0.57
N THR A 100 16.12 -8.81 0.40
CA THR A 100 17.28 -9.13 1.22
C THR A 100 17.61 -8.00 2.21
N ALA A 101 18.66 -8.21 3.01
CA ALA A 101 19.19 -7.16 3.89
C ALA A 101 19.69 -5.93 3.10
N ASP A 102 20.26 -6.15 1.90
CA ASP A 102 20.76 -5.05 1.07
C ASP A 102 19.61 -4.23 0.49
N ASP A 103 18.53 -4.90 0.06
CA ASP A 103 17.31 -4.23 -0.37
C ASP A 103 16.72 -3.38 0.78
N LEU A 104 16.67 -3.93 1.99
CA LEU A 104 16.16 -3.21 3.15
C LEU A 104 17.02 -1.99 3.52
N ARG A 105 18.34 -2.07 3.36
CA ARG A 105 19.26 -0.94 3.52
C ARG A 105 18.99 0.13 2.46
N SER A 106 18.89 -0.27 1.18
CA SER A 106 18.55 0.65 0.08
C SER A 106 17.24 1.41 0.35
N PHE A 107 16.19 0.70 0.77
CA PHE A 107 14.93 1.35 1.15
C PHE A 107 15.06 2.35 2.31
N SER A 108 16.04 2.16 3.21
CA SER A 108 16.26 3.05 4.34
C SER A 108 17.04 4.32 4.00
N GLU A 109 17.79 4.30 2.90
CA GLU A 109 18.62 5.42 2.45
C GLU A 109 17.82 6.51 1.75
N LEU A 110 16.62 6.17 1.26
CA LEU A 110 15.78 7.08 0.51
C LEU A 110 14.50 7.41 1.28
N ALA A 111 14.26 8.68 1.51
CA ALA A 111 13.00 9.15 2.09
C ALA A 111 11.87 9.08 1.04
N ILE A 112 10.65 8.91 1.53
CA ILE A 112 9.45 9.09 0.70
C ILE A 112 9.22 10.60 0.55
N ASP A 113 9.80 11.16 -0.50
CA ASP A 113 9.72 12.57 -0.84
C ASP A 113 9.46 12.72 -2.34
N ILE A 114 8.37 13.36 -2.69
CA ILE A 114 7.99 13.63 -4.10
C ILE A 114 9.00 14.52 -4.83
N GLN A 115 9.88 15.21 -4.11
CA GLN A 115 10.97 15.99 -4.70
C GLN A 115 12.18 15.11 -5.06
N ASP A 116 12.33 13.95 -4.46
CA ASP A 116 13.40 13.01 -4.84
C ASP A 116 13.00 12.28 -6.14
N ARG A 117 13.79 12.54 -7.21
CA ARG A 117 13.54 11.97 -8.54
C ARG A 117 13.57 10.43 -8.54
N ARG A 118 14.43 9.82 -7.75
CA ARG A 118 14.56 8.36 -7.70
C ARG A 118 13.27 7.71 -7.20
N TYR A 119 12.68 8.28 -6.13
CA TYR A 119 11.39 7.84 -5.62
C TYR A 119 10.27 8.09 -6.63
N ARG A 120 10.21 9.32 -7.15
CA ARG A 120 9.12 9.74 -8.02
C ARG A 120 9.11 8.98 -9.34
N GLU A 121 10.24 8.94 -10.06
CA GLU A 121 10.32 8.32 -11.38
C GLU A 121 10.05 6.82 -11.35
N SER A 122 10.53 6.11 -10.32
CA SER A 122 10.25 4.68 -10.17
C SER A 122 8.78 4.41 -9.89
N LEU A 123 8.15 5.23 -9.05
CA LEU A 123 6.72 5.08 -8.74
C LEU A 123 5.83 5.47 -9.93
N GLU A 124 6.13 6.58 -10.61
CA GLU A 124 5.40 7.03 -11.81
C GLU A 124 5.44 5.97 -12.92
N ARG A 125 6.61 5.42 -13.22
CA ARG A 125 6.77 4.35 -14.22
C ARG A 125 5.83 3.17 -13.94
N ASP A 126 5.85 2.66 -12.72
CA ASP A 126 5.10 1.46 -12.38
C ASP A 126 3.59 1.73 -12.29
N LEU A 127 3.19 2.91 -11.81
CA LEU A 127 1.78 3.30 -11.78
C LEU A 127 1.15 3.40 -13.19
N LEU A 128 1.92 3.80 -14.19
CA LEU A 128 1.47 3.82 -15.59
C LEU A 128 1.23 2.42 -16.15
N GLU A 129 1.89 1.40 -15.61
CA GLU A 129 1.72 0.00 -16.01
C GLU A 129 0.55 -0.70 -15.30
N VAL A 130 -0.01 -0.09 -14.24
CA VAL A 130 -1.16 -0.68 -13.53
C VAL A 130 -2.40 -0.60 -14.40
N THR A 131 -2.92 -1.76 -14.80
CA THR A 131 -4.09 -1.87 -15.70
C THR A 131 -5.42 -2.08 -14.96
N ALA A 132 -5.40 -2.29 -13.64
CA ALA A 132 -6.61 -2.52 -12.86
C ALA A 132 -7.61 -1.35 -12.98
N ASP A 133 -8.90 -1.69 -13.00
CA ASP A 133 -9.99 -0.72 -13.11
C ASP A 133 -10.12 0.15 -11.85
N ARG A 134 -9.74 -0.43 -10.71
CA ARG A 134 -9.77 0.24 -9.40
C ARG A 134 -8.47 0.04 -8.65
N ILE A 135 -7.93 1.10 -8.08
CA ILE A 135 -6.78 1.05 -7.18
C ILE A 135 -7.21 1.52 -5.80
N VAL A 136 -7.23 0.61 -4.82
CA VAL A 136 -7.60 0.92 -3.44
C VAL A 136 -6.34 1.21 -2.63
N PHE A 137 -6.10 2.48 -2.32
CA PHE A 137 -4.93 2.89 -1.55
C PHE A 137 -5.13 2.69 -0.05
N LEU A 138 -4.39 1.75 0.52
CA LEU A 138 -4.34 1.47 1.95
C LEU A 138 -3.15 2.20 2.60
N GLY A 139 -3.19 3.52 2.58
CA GLY A 139 -2.14 4.37 3.13
C GLY A 139 -2.68 5.63 3.79
N SER A 140 -1.78 6.52 4.20
CA SER A 140 -2.18 7.82 4.75
C SER A 140 -2.70 8.72 3.66
N ILE A 141 -3.95 9.13 3.77
CA ILE A 141 -4.59 10.11 2.87
C ILE A 141 -4.46 11.56 3.38
N ALA A 142 -3.77 11.77 4.49
CA ALA A 142 -3.58 13.09 5.10
C ALA A 142 -2.35 13.83 4.55
N THR A 143 -1.49 13.17 3.80
CA THR A 143 -0.22 13.74 3.33
C THR A 143 -0.07 13.62 1.82
N ARG A 144 0.54 14.66 1.21
CA ARG A 144 0.79 14.70 -0.24
C ARG A 144 1.87 13.74 -0.73
N LYS A 145 2.69 13.19 0.17
CA LYS A 145 3.85 12.36 -0.20
C LYS A 145 3.52 11.11 -1.02
N TYR A 146 2.27 10.67 -0.96
CA TYR A 146 1.76 9.60 -1.84
C TYR A 146 0.71 10.16 -2.80
N LEU A 147 -0.32 10.81 -2.24
CA LEU A 147 -1.51 11.19 -2.98
C LEU A 147 -1.24 12.11 -4.17
N GLY A 148 -0.20 12.96 -4.12
CA GLY A 148 0.15 13.82 -5.24
C GLY A 148 0.41 12.99 -6.50
N ILE A 149 1.34 12.04 -6.44
CA ILE A 149 1.70 11.19 -7.58
C ILE A 149 0.55 10.24 -7.95
N LEU A 150 -0.04 9.60 -6.94
CA LEU A 150 -1.12 8.64 -7.16
C LEU A 150 -2.32 9.30 -7.85
N PHE A 151 -2.69 10.50 -7.43
CA PHE A 151 -3.83 11.21 -8.01
C PHE A 151 -3.55 11.70 -9.43
N ASP A 152 -2.34 12.23 -9.68
CA ASP A 152 -1.96 12.75 -10.99
C ASP A 152 -1.95 11.66 -12.08
N ILE A 153 -1.68 10.39 -11.72
CA ILE A 153 -1.58 9.28 -12.68
C ILE A 153 -2.85 8.43 -12.72
N LEU A 154 -3.43 8.13 -11.57
CA LEU A 154 -4.53 7.17 -11.47
C LEU A 154 -5.92 7.83 -11.60
N GLU A 155 -6.01 9.14 -11.31
CA GLU A 155 -7.22 9.94 -11.45
C GLU A 155 -8.48 9.27 -10.83
N GLU A 156 -9.49 8.99 -11.64
CA GLU A 156 -10.77 8.38 -11.20
C GLU A 156 -10.62 6.92 -10.76
N ARG A 157 -9.52 6.24 -11.12
CA ARG A 157 -9.24 4.87 -10.68
C ARG A 157 -8.75 4.77 -9.24
N LEU A 158 -8.35 5.91 -8.62
CA LEU A 158 -7.84 5.92 -7.25
C LEU A 158 -8.98 6.01 -6.24
N TRP A 159 -9.01 5.03 -5.33
CA TRP A 159 -10.01 4.91 -4.25
C TRP A 159 -9.31 4.76 -2.90
N TYR A 160 -10.03 5.04 -1.82
CA TYR A 160 -9.54 4.88 -0.45
C TYR A 160 -10.69 4.49 0.49
N PRO A 161 -10.41 3.80 1.63
CA PRO A 161 -11.45 3.52 2.62
C PRO A 161 -11.98 4.81 3.23
N ALA A 162 -13.29 5.04 3.12
CA ALA A 162 -13.97 6.25 3.61
C ALA A 162 -13.64 6.55 5.09
N ALA A 163 -13.58 5.50 5.88
CA ALA A 163 -13.29 5.56 7.31
C ALA A 163 -11.84 5.95 7.66
N PHE A 164 -10.94 6.10 6.68
CA PHE A 164 -9.54 6.53 6.95
C PHE A 164 -9.41 8.03 7.20
N VAL A 165 -10.43 8.82 6.84
CA VAL A 165 -10.42 10.27 7.04
C VAL A 165 -10.30 10.60 8.54
N GLY A 166 -9.34 11.44 8.89
CA GLY A 166 -9.12 11.89 10.28
C GLY A 166 -8.48 10.86 11.23
N LEU A 167 -8.20 9.64 10.76
CA LEU A 167 -7.60 8.60 11.60
C LEU A 167 -6.07 8.56 11.51
N GLY A 168 -5.42 8.26 12.63
CA GLY A 168 -4.00 7.91 12.69
C GLY A 168 -3.74 6.44 12.34
N ASP A 169 -2.46 6.08 12.16
CA ASP A 169 -2.04 4.75 11.69
C ASP A 169 -2.50 3.60 12.60
N MET A 170 -2.48 3.80 13.92
CA MET A 170 -2.92 2.77 14.87
C MET A 170 -4.42 2.48 14.73
N SER A 171 -5.24 3.51 14.60
CA SER A 171 -6.69 3.40 14.43
C SER A 171 -7.04 2.77 13.08
N ARG A 172 -6.34 3.16 11.99
CA ARG A 172 -6.50 2.52 10.67
C ARG A 172 -6.14 1.04 10.73
N GLY A 173 -5.02 0.69 11.36
CA GLY A 173 -4.60 -0.70 11.54
C GLY A 173 -5.62 -1.55 12.30
N ALA A 174 -6.14 -1.02 13.41
CA ALA A 174 -7.17 -1.68 14.20
C ALA A 174 -8.48 -1.87 13.41
N MET A 175 -8.88 -0.87 12.64
CA MET A 175 -10.07 -0.92 11.77
C MET A 175 -9.93 -1.98 10.68
N LEU A 176 -8.81 -2.03 9.98
CA LEU A 176 -8.55 -3.05 8.96
C LEU A 176 -8.62 -4.46 9.54
N LEU A 177 -7.99 -4.70 10.70
CA LEU A 177 -8.07 -6.00 11.37
C LEU A 177 -9.47 -6.33 11.88
N SER A 178 -10.25 -5.32 12.28
CA SER A 178 -11.66 -5.52 12.64
C SER A 178 -12.50 -5.92 11.43
N ALA A 179 -12.30 -5.28 10.28
CA ALA A 179 -12.95 -5.64 9.02
C ALA A 179 -12.64 -7.10 8.61
N VAL A 180 -11.38 -7.51 8.71
CA VAL A 180 -10.95 -8.91 8.46
C VAL A 180 -11.69 -9.88 9.39
N ARG A 181 -11.72 -9.58 10.70
CA ARG A 181 -12.36 -10.44 11.70
C ARG A 181 -13.86 -10.57 11.50
N THR A 182 -14.52 -9.50 11.10
CA THR A 182 -15.98 -9.48 10.88
C THR A 182 -16.39 -9.95 9.48
N GLY A 183 -15.43 -10.10 8.57
CA GLY A 183 -15.69 -10.43 7.16
C GLY A 183 -16.44 -9.32 6.41
N ARG A 184 -16.43 -8.09 6.92
CA ARG A 184 -17.09 -6.94 6.28
C ARG A 184 -16.07 -6.03 5.65
N GLU A 185 -16.13 -5.90 4.34
CA GLU A 185 -15.31 -4.98 3.58
C GLU A 185 -15.65 -3.53 3.95
N LEU A 186 -14.65 -2.65 3.92
CA LEU A 186 -14.85 -1.22 4.18
C LEU A 186 -15.47 -0.54 2.95
N GLU A 187 -16.26 0.48 3.19
CA GLU A 187 -16.72 1.36 2.11
C GLU A 187 -15.54 2.14 1.52
N TYR A 188 -15.49 2.22 0.18
CA TYR A 188 -14.48 2.99 -0.54
C TYR A 188 -15.09 4.24 -1.16
N LEU A 189 -14.32 5.31 -1.18
CA LEU A 189 -14.65 6.55 -1.88
C LEU A 189 -13.57 6.84 -2.94
N PRO A 190 -13.97 7.41 -4.09
CA PRO A 190 -13.01 7.88 -5.08
C PRO A 190 -12.17 9.04 -4.52
N ALA A 191 -10.88 9.08 -4.84
CA ALA A 191 -9.97 10.11 -4.35
C ALA A 191 -10.36 11.53 -4.82
N SER A 192 -11.17 11.64 -5.87
CA SER A 192 -11.76 12.91 -6.32
C SER A 192 -12.64 13.60 -5.25
N ARG A 193 -13.13 12.84 -4.25
CA ARG A 193 -13.86 13.41 -3.09
C ARG A 193 -12.96 14.00 -2.00
N LEU A 194 -11.64 13.76 -2.05
CA LEU A 194 -10.73 14.41 -1.10
C LEU A 194 -10.66 15.91 -1.34
N PRO A 195 -10.40 16.74 -0.30
CA PRO A 195 -10.20 18.17 -0.43
C PRO A 195 -9.12 18.52 -1.47
N SER A 196 -9.31 19.61 -2.20
CA SER A 196 -8.40 20.03 -3.27
C SER A 196 -6.95 20.26 -2.80
N GLU A 197 -6.78 20.69 -1.54
CA GLU A 197 -5.47 20.89 -0.92
C GLU A 197 -4.68 19.58 -0.78
N VAL A 198 -5.36 18.46 -0.65
CA VAL A 198 -4.76 17.13 -0.54
C VAL A 198 -4.47 16.54 -1.92
N ARG A 199 -5.34 16.83 -2.90
CA ARG A 199 -5.27 16.29 -4.27
C ARG A 199 -4.22 16.96 -5.15
N ARG A 200 -4.03 18.28 -5.02
CA ARG A 200 -3.11 19.03 -5.91
C ARG A 200 -1.67 18.57 -5.67
N GLY A 201 -1.18 17.69 -6.55
CA GLY A 201 0.23 17.55 -6.85
C GLY A 201 0.78 18.87 -7.39
N HIS A 202 2.08 19.06 -7.37
CA HIS A 202 2.72 20.21 -8.03
C HIS A 202 2.50 20.08 -9.54
N ARG A 203 1.44 20.68 -10.08
CA ARG A 203 1.49 21.10 -11.47
C ARG A 203 2.54 22.20 -11.51
N HIS A 204 3.58 21.95 -12.29
CA HIS A 204 4.63 22.91 -12.55
C HIS A 204 4.04 24.29 -12.88
N ALA A 205 4.48 25.33 -12.12
CA ALA A 205 4.47 26.69 -12.57
C ALA A 205 5.71 26.93 -13.42
#